data_d670f8acf5932dbe53d2c8c2580cf26c
#
_entry.id   d670f8acf5932dbe53d2c8c2580cf26c
#
_cell.length_a   1.000
_cell.length_b   1.000
_cell.length_c   1.000
_cell.angle_alpha   90.00
_cell.angle_beta   90.00
_cell.angle_gamma   90.00
#
_symmetry.space_group_name_H-M   'P 1'
#
loop_
_entity.id
_entity.type
_entity.pdbx_description
1 polymer ?
#
loop_
_entity_poly.entity_id
_entity_poly.type
_entity_poly.pdbx_seq_one_letter_code
_entity_poly.pdbx_strand_id
1 'polypeptide(L)'
;MEIQHIRKRDGSVQLFDSSKITGAVAKALVETGEGNRADADAVAELAHQKVVAMCVQAGTAEPGSALANKCVDGNPTVEEIQDLVEQALMEKDYFVTA
;
A
#
# COMPACT_ATOMS: atom_id res chain seq x y z
N MET A 1 2.37 13.93 -5.46
CA MET A 1 1.60 13.76 -4.21
C MET A 1 2.37 12.87 -3.26
N GLU A 2 2.45 13.24 -2.00
CA GLU A 2 3.12 12.47 -0.96
C GLU A 2 2.11 11.99 0.07
N ILE A 3 2.20 10.71 0.46
CA ILE A 3 1.32 10.13 1.47
C ILE A 3 1.96 10.34 2.84
N GLN A 4 1.31 11.14 3.69
CA GLN A 4 1.83 11.47 5.01
C GLN A 4 1.14 10.71 6.14
N HIS A 5 -0.13 10.32 5.95
CA HIS A 5 -0.95 9.67 6.96
C HIS A 5 -1.74 8.52 6.36
N ILE A 6 -2.11 7.57 7.21
CA ILE A 6 -3.01 6.48 6.88
C ILE A 6 -4.19 6.49 7.85
N ARG A 7 -5.34 5.98 7.41
CA ARG A 7 -6.54 5.87 8.22
C ARG A 7 -6.77 4.42 8.65
N LYS A 8 -6.91 4.18 9.94
CA LYS A 8 -7.20 2.88 10.52
C LYS A 8 -8.70 2.57 10.46
N ARG A 9 -9.06 1.32 10.75
CA ARG A 9 -10.45 0.85 10.78
C ARG A 9 -11.35 1.62 11.73
N ASP A 10 -10.80 2.06 12.86
CA ASP A 10 -11.55 2.83 13.87
C ASP A 10 -11.74 4.29 13.48
N GLY A 11 -11.24 4.70 12.31
CA GLY A 11 -11.30 6.07 11.83
C GLY A 11 -10.14 6.95 12.26
N SER A 12 -9.25 6.44 13.13
CA SER A 12 -8.08 7.22 13.56
C SER A 12 -7.06 7.36 12.42
N VAL A 13 -6.28 8.45 12.48
CA VAL A 13 -5.27 8.76 11.49
C VAL A 13 -3.89 8.67 12.15
N GLN A 14 -2.96 7.99 11.48
CA GLN A 14 -1.57 7.83 11.93
C GLN A 14 -0.61 8.31 10.88
N LEU A 15 0.63 8.60 11.29
CA LEU A 15 1.71 8.86 10.34
C LEU A 15 1.98 7.62 9.49
N PHE A 16 2.12 7.84 8.19
CA PHE A 16 2.50 6.80 7.25
C PHE A 16 4.02 6.58 7.32
N ASP A 17 4.41 5.32 7.56
CA ASP A 17 5.82 4.92 7.61
C ASP A 17 6.05 3.82 6.57
N SER A 18 6.61 4.21 5.42
CA SER A 18 6.87 3.28 4.33
C SER A 18 7.90 2.20 4.70
N SER A 19 8.78 2.47 5.67
CA SER A 19 9.76 1.48 6.10
C SER A 19 9.10 0.26 6.76
N LYS A 20 7.94 0.43 7.38
CA LYS A 20 7.17 -0.68 7.94
C LYS A 20 6.66 -1.61 6.86
N ILE A 21 6.21 -1.06 5.73
CA ILE A 21 5.78 -1.85 4.58
C ILE A 21 6.97 -2.64 4.02
N THR A 22 8.09 -1.98 3.78
CA THR A 22 9.31 -2.62 3.27
C THR A 22 9.76 -3.72 4.21
N GLY A 23 9.79 -3.47 5.52
CA GLY A 23 10.18 -4.45 6.53
C GLY A 23 9.28 -5.67 6.56
N ALA A 24 7.96 -5.47 6.51
CA ALA A 24 6.99 -6.56 6.49
C ALA A 24 7.11 -7.41 5.22
N VAL A 25 7.26 -6.77 4.06
CA VAL A 25 7.44 -7.46 2.79
C VAL A 25 8.77 -8.24 2.78
N ALA A 26 9.86 -7.63 3.27
CA ALA A 26 11.16 -8.29 3.35
C ALA A 26 11.10 -9.55 4.21
N LYS A 27 10.47 -9.46 5.37
CA LYS A 27 10.28 -10.62 6.26
C LYS A 27 9.50 -11.73 5.57
N ALA A 28 8.41 -11.40 4.92
CA ALA A 28 7.58 -12.38 4.22
C ALA A 28 8.32 -13.04 3.06
N LEU A 29 9.06 -12.27 2.26
CA LEU A 29 9.85 -12.80 1.13
C LEU A 29 10.94 -13.76 1.60
N VAL A 30 11.63 -13.41 2.68
CA VAL A 30 12.69 -14.28 3.25
C VAL A 30 12.08 -15.56 3.81
N GLU A 31 10.96 -15.47 4.53
CA GLU A 31 10.28 -16.63 5.13
C GLU A 31 9.76 -17.61 4.07
N THR A 32 9.27 -17.11 2.94
CA THR A 32 8.78 -17.95 1.84
C THR A 32 9.89 -18.40 0.88
N GLY A 33 11.08 -17.78 0.99
CA GLY A 33 12.18 -18.06 0.08
C GLY A 33 12.03 -17.43 -1.31
N GLU A 34 11.07 -16.53 -1.52
CA GLU A 34 10.82 -15.93 -2.82
C GLU A 34 11.74 -14.75 -3.15
N GLY A 35 12.32 -14.09 -2.14
CA GLY A 35 13.16 -12.93 -2.40
C GLY A 35 13.94 -12.46 -1.18
N ASN A 36 14.60 -11.30 -1.33
CA ASN A 36 15.44 -10.68 -0.31
C ASN A 36 15.02 -9.22 -0.07
N ARG A 37 15.82 -8.45 0.68
CA ARG A 37 15.53 -7.06 1.01
C ARG A 37 15.46 -6.16 -0.23
N ALA A 38 16.32 -6.38 -1.22
CA ALA A 38 16.30 -5.60 -2.45
C ALA A 38 15.00 -5.84 -3.23
N ASP A 39 14.51 -7.08 -3.25
CA ASP A 39 13.21 -7.41 -3.84
C ASP A 39 12.08 -6.73 -3.09
N ALA A 40 12.17 -6.69 -1.75
CA ALA A 40 11.19 -6.00 -0.92
C ALA A 40 11.15 -4.50 -1.20
N ASP A 41 12.29 -3.86 -1.40
CA ASP A 41 12.36 -2.43 -1.75
C ASP A 41 11.64 -2.16 -3.09
N ALA A 42 11.83 -3.03 -4.08
CA ALA A 42 11.15 -2.90 -5.37
C ALA A 42 9.64 -3.07 -5.25
N VAL A 43 9.17 -4.05 -4.46
CA VAL A 43 7.74 -4.27 -4.21
C VAL A 43 7.14 -3.08 -3.47
N ALA A 44 7.83 -2.58 -2.45
CA ALA A 44 7.35 -1.44 -1.66
C ALA A 44 7.23 -0.17 -2.52
N GLU A 45 8.20 0.07 -3.40
CA GLU A 45 8.15 1.20 -4.33
C GLU A 45 6.96 1.08 -5.29
N LEU A 46 6.73 -0.10 -5.87
CA LEU A 46 5.58 -0.33 -6.74
C LEU A 46 4.26 -0.14 -5.97
N ALA A 47 4.16 -0.66 -4.76
CA ALA A 47 2.98 -0.49 -3.92
C ALA A 47 2.74 1.00 -3.61
N HIS A 48 3.79 1.75 -3.29
CA HIS A 48 3.70 3.18 -3.03
C HIS A 48 3.16 3.94 -4.25
N GLN A 49 3.66 3.64 -5.44
CA GLN A 49 3.17 4.24 -6.68
C GLN A 49 1.68 3.95 -6.88
N LYS A 50 1.24 2.73 -6.60
CA LYS A 50 -0.18 2.35 -6.69
C LYS A 50 -1.05 3.11 -5.69
N VAL A 51 -0.56 3.29 -4.45
CA VAL A 51 -1.28 4.04 -3.42
C VAL A 51 -1.43 5.51 -3.84
N VAL A 52 -0.37 6.13 -4.33
CA VAL A 52 -0.42 7.52 -4.81
C VAL A 52 -1.41 7.65 -5.97
N ALA A 53 -1.38 6.75 -6.94
CA ALA A 53 -2.31 6.76 -8.08
C ALA A 53 -3.76 6.61 -7.61
N MET A 54 -4.02 5.72 -6.66
CA MET A 54 -5.36 5.55 -6.08
C MET A 54 -5.84 6.83 -5.39
N CYS A 55 -4.98 7.48 -4.61
CA CYS A 55 -5.36 8.72 -3.92
C CYS A 55 -5.63 9.86 -4.91
N VAL A 56 -4.86 9.96 -5.99
CA VAL A 56 -5.13 10.94 -7.05
C VAL A 56 -6.50 10.69 -7.68
N GLN A 57 -6.82 9.44 -8.01
CA GLN A 57 -8.12 9.07 -8.58
C GLN A 57 -9.27 9.33 -7.60
N ALA A 58 -9.07 9.01 -6.32
CA ALA A 58 -10.08 9.25 -5.28
C ALA A 58 -10.37 10.75 -5.13
N GLY A 59 -9.37 11.60 -5.28
CA GLY A 59 -9.53 13.05 -5.21
C GLY A 59 -10.38 13.63 -6.35
N THR A 60 -10.50 12.93 -7.47
CA THR A 60 -11.32 13.35 -8.62
C THR A 60 -12.64 12.57 -8.71
N ALA A 61 -12.86 11.59 -7.85
CA ALA A 61 -14.07 10.78 -7.83
C ALA A 61 -15.25 11.56 -7.22
N GLU A 62 -16.48 11.12 -7.55
CA GLU A 62 -17.67 11.72 -6.96
C GLU A 62 -17.70 11.50 -5.45
N PRO A 63 -18.05 12.55 -4.66
CA PRO A 63 -18.19 12.39 -3.21
C PRO A 63 -19.17 11.27 -2.86
N GLY A 64 -18.77 10.45 -1.88
CA GLY A 64 -19.58 9.30 -1.44
C GLY A 64 -19.45 8.05 -2.29
N SER A 65 -18.69 8.09 -3.40
CA SER A 65 -18.41 6.88 -4.19
C SER A 65 -17.45 5.96 -3.43
N ALA A 66 -17.44 4.67 -3.81
CA ALA A 66 -16.51 3.70 -3.22
C ALA A 66 -15.05 4.11 -3.42
N LEU A 67 -14.72 4.66 -4.60
CA LEU A 67 -13.38 5.11 -4.90
C LEU A 67 -12.97 6.31 -4.02
N ALA A 68 -13.85 7.28 -3.84
CA ALA A 68 -13.58 8.44 -2.98
C ALA A 68 -13.32 8.03 -1.53
N ASN A 69 -13.98 6.97 -1.05
CA ASN A 69 -13.82 6.48 0.32
C ASN A 69 -12.52 5.71 0.56
N LYS A 70 -11.81 5.30 -0.49
CA LYS A 70 -10.52 4.59 -0.37
C LYS A 70 -9.39 5.50 0.09
N CYS A 71 -9.49 6.79 -0.20
CA CYS A 71 -8.48 7.77 0.19
C CYS A 71 -9.18 9.09 0.49
N VAL A 72 -9.42 9.36 1.77
CA VAL A 72 -10.13 10.56 2.23
C VAL A 72 -9.11 11.59 2.71
N ASP A 73 -9.19 12.81 2.20
CA ASP A 73 -8.27 13.92 2.54
C ASP A 73 -6.79 13.56 2.30
N GLY A 74 -6.52 12.75 1.27
CA GLY A 74 -5.16 12.28 0.98
C GLY A 74 -4.67 11.17 1.89
N ASN A 75 -5.55 10.61 2.74
CA ASN A 75 -5.21 9.56 3.70
C ASN A 75 -5.80 8.22 3.24
N PRO A 76 -4.99 7.30 2.66
CA PRO A 76 -5.49 5.97 2.29
C PRO A 76 -5.80 5.13 3.53
N THR A 77 -6.69 4.16 3.39
CA THR A 77 -6.99 3.22 4.47
C THR A 77 -5.93 2.12 4.54
N VAL A 78 -5.77 1.53 5.72
CA VAL A 78 -4.83 0.41 5.93
C VAL A 78 -5.18 -0.76 5.02
N GLU A 79 -6.48 -1.09 4.87
CA GLU A 79 -6.93 -2.18 4.02
C GLU A 79 -6.53 -1.97 2.55
N GLU A 80 -6.69 -0.75 2.06
CA GLU A 80 -6.32 -0.44 0.67
C GLU A 80 -4.82 -0.55 0.44
N ILE A 81 -4.01 -0.14 1.42
CA ILE A 81 -2.56 -0.29 1.36
C ILE A 81 -2.19 -1.77 1.29
N GLN A 82 -2.81 -2.62 2.13
CA GLN A 82 -2.56 -4.06 2.14
C GLN A 82 -2.93 -4.69 0.79
N ASP A 83 -4.10 -4.34 0.23
CA ASP A 83 -4.53 -4.84 -1.07
C ASP A 83 -3.54 -4.45 -2.18
N LEU A 84 -3.05 -3.23 -2.17
CA LEU A 84 -2.10 -2.74 -3.18
C LEU A 84 -0.72 -3.38 -3.02
N VAL A 85 -0.30 -3.68 -1.80
CA VAL A 85 0.93 -4.46 -1.55
C VAL A 85 0.79 -5.87 -2.13
N GLU A 86 -0.35 -6.52 -1.90
CA GLU A 86 -0.63 -7.85 -2.49
C GLU A 86 -0.59 -7.80 -4.01
N GLN A 87 -1.21 -6.80 -4.63
CA GLN A 87 -1.16 -6.62 -6.08
C GLN A 87 0.27 -6.43 -6.57
N ALA A 88 1.08 -5.65 -5.87
CA ALA A 88 2.48 -5.42 -6.23
C ALA A 88 3.28 -6.72 -6.18
N LEU A 89 3.06 -7.54 -5.15
CA LEU A 89 3.69 -8.85 -5.02
C LEU A 89 3.31 -9.77 -6.19
N MET A 90 2.04 -9.80 -6.57
CA MET A 90 1.56 -10.62 -7.68
C MET A 90 2.15 -10.14 -9.02
N GLU A 91 2.24 -8.83 -9.23
CA GLU A 91 2.84 -8.27 -10.45
C GLU A 91 4.33 -8.58 -10.58
N LYS A 92 5.02 -8.81 -9.45
CA LYS A 92 6.42 -9.23 -9.42
C LYS A 92 6.57 -10.76 -9.34
N ASP A 93 5.49 -11.51 -9.51
CA ASP A 93 5.46 -12.98 -9.49
C ASP A 93 5.79 -13.61 -8.13
N TYR A 94 5.54 -12.90 -7.03
CA TYR A 94 5.73 -13.44 -5.67
C TYR A 94 4.40 -13.98 -5.12
N PHE A 95 3.86 -15.00 -5.77
CA PHE A 95 2.51 -15.50 -5.50
C PHE A 95 2.36 -16.17 -4.14
N VAL A 96 3.41 -16.79 -3.62
CA VAL A 96 3.37 -17.43 -2.31
C VAL A 96 3.31 -16.38 -1.20
N THR A 97 4.06 -15.28 -1.37
CA THR A 97 4.10 -14.17 -0.41
C THR A 97 2.83 -13.33 -0.44
N ALA A 98 2.21 -13.23 -1.62
CA ALA A 98 1.00 -12.42 -1.80
C ALA A 98 -0.21 -12.89 -0.99
#